data_21097929f3a7d5881df15d8fe04bf432
#
_entry.id   21097929f3a7d5881df15d8fe04bf432
#
_cell.length_a   1.000
_cell.length_b   1.000
_cell.length_c   1.000
_cell.angle_alpha   90.00
_cell.angle_beta   90.00
_cell.angle_gamma   90.00
#
_symmetry.space_group_name_H-M   'P 1'
#
loop_
_entity.id
_entity.type
_entity.pdbx_description
1 polymer ?
#
loop_
_entity_poly.entity_id
_entity_poly.type
_entity_poly.pdbx_seq_one_letter_code
_entity_poly.pdbx_strand_id
1 'polypeptide(L)'
;MDRLQRKRKLSYVVGAVVFSERGAQVKGDQSKAEFDAVIVGAGFSGMYMLYKLRNQGFSVKVLESGDDVGGTWYWNRYPGARCDVPSMEYSFSFSEELQSEWAWSEVMAGQPEILDYANHIADRFDLRRDIQFNTKVTSARFDEKIGVWTVSAESGEDFTGRFCVMATGCLSMPN
;
A
#
# COMPACT_ATOMS: atom_id res chain seq x y z
N MET A 1 -1.31 -42.87 5.22
CA MET A 1 -2.61 -42.29 5.58
C MET A 1 -2.48 -40.78 5.58
N ASP A 2 -2.95 -40.29 4.52
CA ASP A 2 -2.90 -38.89 4.10
C ASP A 2 -4.06 -38.13 4.78
N ARG A 3 -3.80 -36.97 5.40
CA ARG A 3 -4.82 -35.99 5.74
C ARG A 3 -4.24 -34.57 5.75
N LEU A 4 -4.22 -33.97 4.54
CA LEU A 4 -4.83 -32.67 4.28
C LEU A 4 -4.48 -31.53 5.26
N GLN A 5 -3.36 -30.92 5.04
CA GLN A 5 -3.21 -29.49 5.35
C GLN A 5 -3.91 -28.67 4.25
N ARG A 6 -5.19 -28.38 4.42
CA ARG A 6 -5.88 -27.32 3.70
C ARG A 6 -5.38 -25.98 4.25
N LYS A 7 -4.41 -25.39 3.59
CA LYS A 7 -4.10 -23.95 3.73
C LYS A 7 -5.36 -23.18 3.33
N ARG A 8 -6.09 -22.66 4.31
CA ARG A 8 -7.11 -21.63 4.07
C ARG A 8 -6.37 -20.38 3.62
N LYS A 9 -6.43 -20.07 2.33
CA LYS A 9 -6.13 -18.75 1.82
C LYS A 9 -7.20 -17.81 2.38
N LEU A 10 -6.90 -17.10 3.45
CA LEU A 10 -7.66 -15.92 3.80
C LEU A 10 -7.29 -14.84 2.77
N SER A 11 -8.24 -14.56 1.89
CA SER A 11 -8.17 -13.41 0.99
C SER A 11 -8.55 -12.18 1.81
N TYR A 12 -7.56 -11.44 2.29
CA TYR A 12 -7.83 -10.10 2.80
C TYR A 12 -8.21 -9.22 1.62
N VAL A 13 -9.36 -8.56 1.73
CA VAL A 13 -9.79 -7.53 0.78
C VAL A 13 -8.89 -6.31 1.04
N VAL A 14 -7.75 -6.30 0.40
CA VAL A 14 -6.93 -5.10 0.24
C VAL A 14 -7.70 -4.18 -0.70
N GLY A 15 -7.96 -2.97 -0.26
CA GLY A 15 -8.76 -1.93 -0.88
C GLY A 15 -9.01 -2.07 -2.39
N ALA A 16 -10.21 -1.73 -2.84
CA ALA A 16 -10.70 -1.95 -4.18
C ALA A 16 -9.67 -1.51 -5.26
N VAL A 17 -9.01 -2.48 -5.87
CA VAL A 17 -8.26 -2.25 -7.10
C VAL A 17 -9.31 -2.15 -8.20
N VAL A 18 -9.59 -0.95 -8.66
CA VAL A 18 -10.51 -0.74 -9.78
C VAL A 18 -9.77 -1.12 -11.05
N PHE A 19 -9.82 -2.39 -11.43
CA PHE A 19 -9.51 -2.81 -12.78
C PHE A 19 -10.73 -2.50 -13.66
N SER A 20 -10.53 -1.73 -14.71
CA SER A 20 -11.51 -1.66 -15.79
C SER A 20 -11.47 -3.02 -16.53
N GLU A 21 -12.48 -3.86 -16.30
CA GLU A 21 -12.64 -5.17 -16.98
C GLU A 21 -13.01 -5.09 -18.46
N ARG A 22 -12.77 -4.00 -19.11
CA ARG A 22 -12.86 -3.96 -20.56
C ARG A 22 -11.47 -4.15 -21.15
N GLY A 23 -11.19 -5.35 -21.62
CA GLY A 23 -10.07 -5.69 -22.50
C GLY A 23 -10.11 -4.94 -23.84
N ALA A 24 -10.32 -3.63 -23.80
CA ALA A 24 -10.05 -2.73 -24.90
C ALA A 24 -8.54 -2.49 -24.89
N GLN A 25 -7.86 -2.93 -25.95
CA GLN A 25 -6.54 -2.41 -26.27
C GLN A 25 -6.69 -0.89 -26.43
N VAL A 26 -6.38 -0.15 -25.36
CA VAL A 26 -6.29 1.31 -25.41
C VAL A 26 -5.06 1.62 -26.27
N LYS A 27 -5.29 1.86 -27.55
CA LYS A 27 -4.30 2.44 -28.47
C LYS A 27 -4.16 3.94 -28.20
N GLY A 28 -3.90 4.30 -26.94
CA GLY A 28 -3.52 5.65 -26.57
C GLY A 28 -2.00 5.73 -26.51
N ASP A 29 -1.48 6.89 -26.80
CA ASP A 29 -0.05 7.20 -26.62
C ASP A 29 0.28 7.16 -25.12
N GLN A 30 0.63 5.96 -24.61
CA GLN A 30 0.97 5.70 -23.22
C GLN A 30 2.28 6.39 -22.79
N SER A 31 2.95 7.10 -23.70
CA SER A 31 4.18 7.88 -23.43
C SER A 31 3.93 9.11 -22.56
N LYS A 32 2.68 9.40 -22.19
CA LYS A 32 2.30 10.62 -21.44
C LYS A 32 2.18 10.41 -19.93
N ALA A 33 2.21 9.18 -19.42
CA ALA A 33 2.17 8.93 -17.98
C ALA A 33 3.60 8.99 -17.41
N GLU A 34 3.78 9.74 -16.33
CA GLU A 34 5.05 9.86 -15.63
C GLU A 34 5.46 8.56 -14.94
N PHE A 35 4.46 7.83 -14.39
CA PHE A 35 4.65 6.55 -13.72
C PHE A 35 3.78 5.46 -14.36
N ASP A 36 4.21 4.21 -14.22
CA ASP A 36 3.34 3.08 -14.53
C ASP A 36 2.19 3.02 -13.52
N ALA A 37 2.47 3.23 -12.24
CA ALA A 37 1.46 3.22 -11.20
C ALA A 37 1.63 4.36 -10.19
N VAL A 38 0.51 5.00 -9.82
CA VAL A 38 0.42 5.90 -8.67
C VAL A 38 -0.40 5.18 -7.59
N ILE A 39 0.15 5.07 -6.38
CA ILE A 39 -0.48 4.44 -5.23
C ILE A 39 -0.82 5.53 -4.21
N VAL A 40 -2.04 5.53 -3.68
CA VAL A 40 -2.47 6.48 -2.65
C VAL A 40 -2.52 5.79 -1.29
N GLY A 41 -1.63 6.20 -0.39
CA GLY A 41 -1.46 5.68 0.96
C GLY A 41 -0.24 4.77 1.13
N ALA A 42 0.57 5.02 2.17
CA ALA A 42 1.75 4.24 2.55
C ALA A 42 1.51 3.39 3.82
N GLY A 43 0.31 2.87 3.99
CA GLY A 43 0.02 1.80 4.95
C GLY A 43 0.56 0.45 4.45
N PHE A 44 0.26 -0.62 5.19
CA PHE A 44 0.70 -2.00 4.85
C PHE A 44 0.38 -2.38 3.41
N SER A 45 -0.84 -2.08 2.93
CA SER A 45 -1.26 -2.39 1.57
C SER A 45 -0.48 -1.63 0.51
N GLY A 46 -0.26 -0.33 0.74
CA GLY A 46 0.49 0.53 -0.20
C GLY A 46 1.96 0.14 -0.28
N MET A 47 2.59 -0.12 0.86
CA MET A 47 3.98 -0.62 0.90
C MET A 47 4.13 -1.97 0.20
N TYR A 48 3.20 -2.90 0.42
CA TYR A 48 3.22 -4.18 -0.26
C TYR A 48 3.06 -4.05 -1.78
N MET A 49 2.12 -3.21 -2.22
CA MET A 49 1.89 -2.97 -3.64
C MET A 49 3.12 -2.31 -4.30
N LEU A 50 3.72 -1.31 -3.64
CA LEU A 50 4.96 -0.69 -4.09
C LEU A 50 6.06 -1.73 -4.26
N TYR A 51 6.32 -2.55 -3.23
CA TYR A 51 7.30 -3.63 -3.29
C TYR A 51 7.07 -4.58 -4.47
N LYS A 52 5.82 -5.02 -4.66
CA LYS A 52 5.45 -5.97 -5.71
C LYS A 52 5.64 -5.39 -7.11
N LEU A 53 5.12 -4.20 -7.35
CA LEU A 53 5.19 -3.57 -8.68
C LEU A 53 6.64 -3.20 -9.04
N ARG A 54 7.38 -2.64 -8.09
CA ARG A 54 8.80 -2.29 -8.30
C ARG A 54 9.64 -3.52 -8.66
N ASN A 55 9.42 -4.64 -7.98
CA ASN A 55 10.14 -5.90 -8.28
C ASN A 55 9.75 -6.52 -9.63
N GLN A 56 8.66 -6.08 -10.23
CA GLN A 56 8.26 -6.43 -11.59
C GLN A 56 8.76 -5.43 -12.65
N GLY A 57 9.52 -4.41 -12.25
CA GLY A 57 10.10 -3.42 -13.15
C GLY A 57 9.21 -2.24 -13.48
N PHE A 58 8.08 -2.07 -12.75
CA PHE A 58 7.23 -0.89 -12.92
C PHE A 58 7.83 0.34 -12.24
N SER A 59 7.68 1.49 -12.87
CA SER A 59 7.90 2.79 -12.24
C SER A 59 6.69 3.13 -11.36
N VAL A 60 6.94 3.35 -10.06
CA VAL A 60 5.87 3.53 -9.07
C VAL A 60 6.11 4.77 -8.23
N LYS A 61 5.04 5.53 -7.98
CA LYS A 61 5.03 6.62 -7.02
C LYS A 61 3.94 6.36 -5.97
N VAL A 62 4.28 6.47 -4.70
CA VAL A 62 3.32 6.41 -3.60
C VAL A 62 3.13 7.80 -3.02
N LEU A 63 1.89 8.20 -2.81
CA LEU A 63 1.51 9.48 -2.20
C LEU A 63 0.91 9.21 -0.82
N GLU A 64 1.55 9.75 0.22
CA GLU A 64 1.12 9.58 1.62
C GLU A 64 0.84 10.94 2.25
N SER A 65 -0.30 11.06 2.89
CA SER A 65 -0.71 12.29 3.58
C SER A 65 0.05 12.57 4.87
N GLY A 66 0.54 11.52 5.52
CA GLY A 66 1.40 11.61 6.70
C GLY A 66 2.85 11.93 6.37
N ASP A 67 3.64 12.17 7.40
CA ASP A 67 5.09 12.37 7.29
C ASP A 67 5.87 11.06 7.38
N ASP A 68 5.18 9.92 7.59
CA ASP A 68 5.78 8.61 7.69
C ASP A 68 4.82 7.49 7.23
N VAL A 69 5.34 6.27 7.13
CA VAL A 69 4.60 5.04 6.79
C VAL A 69 3.78 4.52 7.97
N GLY A 70 2.93 3.51 7.73
CA GLY A 70 2.25 2.77 8.78
C GLY A 70 0.72 2.84 8.71
N GLY A 71 0.14 3.81 8.00
CA GLY A 71 -1.30 3.92 7.79
C GLY A 71 -2.09 3.94 9.10
N THR A 72 -2.94 2.95 9.34
CA THR A 72 -3.73 2.84 10.57
C THR A 72 -2.88 3.01 11.84
N TRP A 73 -1.69 2.43 11.87
CA TRP A 73 -0.82 2.45 13.04
C TRP A 73 0.01 3.74 13.17
N TYR A 74 0.16 4.48 12.10
CA TYR A 74 0.67 5.84 12.13
C TYR A 74 -0.36 6.82 12.69
N TRP A 75 -1.63 6.72 12.28
CA TRP A 75 -2.67 7.67 12.66
C TRP A 75 -3.31 7.39 14.03
N ASN A 76 -3.48 6.13 14.44
CA ASN A 76 -4.19 5.73 15.64
C ASN A 76 -3.23 5.46 16.81
N ARG A 77 -2.83 6.53 17.50
CA ARG A 77 -1.86 6.51 18.62
C ARG A 77 -2.52 6.73 19.99
N TYR A 78 -3.77 6.34 20.16
CA TYR A 78 -4.46 6.48 21.46
C TYR A 78 -3.92 5.48 22.48
N PRO A 79 -4.00 5.79 23.81
CA PRO A 79 -3.52 4.89 24.85
C PRO A 79 -4.19 3.52 24.79
N GLY A 80 -3.37 2.44 24.75
CA GLY A 80 -3.87 1.07 24.69
C GLY A 80 -4.25 0.59 23.29
N ALA A 81 -4.00 1.37 22.23
CA ALA A 81 -4.20 0.93 20.86
C ALA A 81 -3.38 -0.34 20.58
N ARG A 82 -4.06 -1.39 20.11
CA ARG A 82 -3.44 -2.68 19.76
C ARG A 82 -4.25 -3.41 18.70
N CYS A 83 -3.66 -4.42 18.08
CA CYS A 83 -4.38 -5.25 17.13
C CYS A 83 -5.41 -6.14 17.84
N ASP A 84 -6.43 -6.51 17.09
CA ASP A 84 -7.53 -7.40 17.48
C ASP A 84 -7.42 -8.79 16.80
N VAL A 85 -6.29 -9.04 16.16
CA VAL A 85 -5.90 -10.30 15.54
C VAL A 85 -4.48 -10.67 16.00
N PRO A 86 -4.07 -11.94 15.93
CA PRO A 86 -2.69 -12.33 16.27
C PRO A 86 -1.66 -11.54 15.49
N SER A 87 -0.62 -11.05 16.16
CA SER A 87 0.45 -10.23 15.56
C SER A 87 1.11 -10.87 14.34
N MET A 88 1.17 -12.20 14.34
CA MET A 88 1.69 -12.97 13.20
C MET A 88 0.95 -12.70 11.88
N GLU A 89 -0.31 -12.25 11.94
CA GLU A 89 -1.09 -11.92 10.75
C GLU A 89 -0.65 -10.59 10.10
N TYR A 90 0.07 -9.75 10.84
CA TYR A 90 0.73 -8.55 10.31
C TYR A 90 2.04 -8.86 9.60
N SER A 91 2.63 -10.04 9.84
CA SER A 91 3.89 -10.42 9.20
C SER A 91 3.68 -10.65 7.71
N PHE A 92 4.42 -9.93 6.89
CA PHE A 92 4.42 -10.16 5.45
C PHE A 92 5.06 -11.51 5.14
N SER A 93 4.37 -12.30 4.31
CA SER A 93 4.77 -13.66 3.94
C SER A 93 5.57 -13.75 2.64
N PHE A 94 5.96 -12.60 2.06
CA PHE A 94 6.65 -12.59 0.78
C PHE A 94 8.17 -12.77 0.88
N SER A 95 8.73 -12.73 2.08
CA SER A 95 10.16 -12.97 2.36
C SER A 95 10.31 -13.80 3.64
N GLU A 96 10.98 -14.95 3.54
CA GLU A 96 11.29 -15.82 4.68
C GLU A 96 12.31 -15.17 5.61
N GLU A 97 13.26 -14.41 5.05
CA GLU A 97 14.24 -13.66 5.81
C GLU A 97 13.55 -12.62 6.69
N LEU A 98 12.63 -11.83 6.13
CA LEU A 98 11.86 -10.86 6.90
C LEU A 98 11.10 -11.51 8.06
N GLN A 99 10.49 -12.67 7.83
CA GLN A 99 9.77 -13.39 8.88
C GLN A 99 10.71 -13.90 9.99
N SER A 100 11.95 -14.20 9.67
CA SER A 100 12.97 -14.64 10.66
C SER A 100 13.62 -13.47 11.38
N GLU A 101 13.65 -12.28 10.80
CA GLU A 101 14.24 -11.06 11.37
C GLU A 101 13.36 -10.42 12.44
N TRP A 102 12.04 -10.66 12.41
CA TRP A 102 11.09 -10.00 13.31
C TRP A 102 10.40 -10.99 14.27
N ALA A 103 10.58 -10.74 15.56
CA ALA A 103 9.90 -11.49 16.61
C ALA A 103 8.91 -10.57 17.35
N TRP A 104 7.63 -10.90 17.29
CA TRP A 104 6.59 -10.18 18.00
C TRP A 104 6.71 -10.42 19.52
N SER A 105 6.64 -9.35 20.31
CA SER A 105 6.74 -9.43 21.77
C SER A 105 5.46 -9.97 22.42
N GLU A 106 4.32 -9.77 21.76
CA GLU A 106 2.99 -10.17 22.25
C GLU A 106 2.16 -10.85 21.16
N VAL A 107 1.23 -11.71 21.59
CA VAL A 107 0.26 -12.36 20.67
C VAL A 107 -0.61 -11.32 19.97
N MET A 108 -0.97 -10.24 20.67
CA MET A 108 -1.69 -9.08 20.11
C MET A 108 -0.89 -7.83 20.42
N ALA A 109 0.00 -7.47 19.50
CA ALA A 109 0.93 -6.37 19.67
C ALA A 109 0.24 -5.02 19.82
N GLY A 110 0.86 -4.14 20.59
CA GLY A 110 0.47 -2.73 20.70
C GLY A 110 0.83 -1.93 19.46
N GLN A 111 0.18 -0.79 19.33
CA GLN A 111 0.40 0.16 18.22
C GLN A 111 1.88 0.48 17.99
N PRO A 112 2.72 0.76 19.02
CA PRO A 112 4.12 1.11 18.79
C PRO A 112 4.87 0.01 18.05
N GLU A 113 4.73 -1.25 18.48
CA GLU A 113 5.44 -2.38 17.88
C GLU A 113 5.00 -2.63 16.43
N ILE A 114 3.70 -2.46 16.13
CA ILE A 114 3.20 -2.63 14.76
C ILE A 114 3.70 -1.49 13.86
N LEU A 115 3.80 -0.28 14.39
CA LEU A 115 4.38 0.85 13.67
C LEU A 115 5.89 0.64 13.44
N ASP A 116 6.61 0.14 14.44
CA ASP A 116 8.03 -0.19 14.31
C ASP A 116 8.26 -1.27 13.23
N TYR A 117 7.38 -2.26 13.17
CA TYR A 117 7.40 -3.26 12.10
C TYR A 117 7.18 -2.64 10.72
N ALA A 118 6.22 -1.71 10.59
CA ALA A 118 5.99 -1.01 9.33
C ALA A 118 7.22 -0.20 8.89
N ASN A 119 7.87 0.48 9.83
CA ASN A 119 9.12 1.21 9.59
C ASN A 119 10.25 0.27 9.18
N HIS A 120 10.43 -0.84 9.91
CA HIS A 120 11.43 -1.86 9.57
C HIS A 120 11.27 -2.35 8.12
N ILE A 121 10.04 -2.62 7.67
CA ILE A 121 9.77 -3.02 6.28
C ILE A 121 10.15 -1.92 5.31
N ALA A 122 9.74 -0.68 5.58
CA ALA A 122 10.01 0.45 4.69
C ALA A 122 11.52 0.66 4.49
N ASP A 123 12.28 0.52 5.57
CA ASP A 123 13.73 0.67 5.55
C ASP A 123 14.43 -0.55 4.92
N ARG A 124 14.03 -1.76 5.32
CA ARG A 124 14.60 -3.03 4.85
C ARG A 124 14.53 -3.19 3.34
N PHE A 125 13.45 -2.72 2.73
CA PHE A 125 13.22 -2.80 1.29
C PHE A 125 13.41 -1.47 0.56
N ASP A 126 13.96 -0.46 1.22
CA ASP A 126 14.20 0.87 0.64
C ASP A 126 12.95 1.42 -0.09
N LEU A 127 11.79 1.37 0.62
CA LEU A 127 10.52 1.80 0.03
C LEU A 127 10.36 3.31 0.06
N ARG A 128 10.95 3.99 1.04
CA ARG A 128 10.78 5.43 1.28
C ARG A 128 11.17 6.29 0.09
N ARG A 129 12.13 5.88 -0.70
CA ARG A 129 12.61 6.64 -1.87
C ARG A 129 11.53 6.85 -2.93
N ASP A 130 10.55 5.93 -3.01
CA ASP A 130 9.46 6.00 -3.98
C ASP A 130 8.15 6.52 -3.35
N ILE A 131 8.20 6.92 -2.06
CA ILE A 131 7.07 7.49 -1.32
C ILE A 131 7.25 9.01 -1.20
N GLN A 132 6.23 9.75 -1.58
CA GLN A 132 6.15 11.19 -1.33
C GLN A 132 5.22 11.43 -0.14
N PHE A 133 5.83 11.81 0.98
CA PHE A 133 5.15 12.14 2.23
C PHE A 133 4.54 13.54 2.19
N ASN A 134 3.69 13.85 3.18
CA ASN A 134 2.99 15.13 3.31
C ASN A 134 2.23 15.52 2.03
N THR A 135 1.73 14.51 1.32
CA THR A 135 1.06 14.66 0.03
C THR A 135 -0.36 14.11 0.10
N LYS A 136 -1.30 14.95 0.49
CA LYS A 136 -2.72 14.59 0.60
C LYS A 136 -3.37 14.65 -0.77
N VAL A 137 -3.83 13.50 -1.25
CA VAL A 137 -4.57 13.39 -2.51
C VAL A 137 -6.00 13.91 -2.32
N THR A 138 -6.45 14.74 -3.24
CA THR A 138 -7.80 15.33 -3.24
C THR A 138 -8.68 14.79 -4.36
N SER A 139 -8.08 14.34 -5.46
CA SER A 139 -8.83 13.73 -6.56
C SER A 139 -7.98 12.73 -7.35
N ALA A 140 -8.65 11.78 -7.98
CA ALA A 140 -8.07 10.90 -9.00
C ALA A 140 -9.05 10.82 -10.18
N ARG A 141 -8.58 11.18 -11.37
CA ARG A 141 -9.41 11.25 -12.59
C ARG A 141 -8.77 10.43 -13.69
N PHE A 142 -9.56 9.57 -14.30
CA PHE A 142 -9.14 8.78 -15.46
C PHE A 142 -9.54 9.49 -16.75
N ASP A 143 -8.59 9.65 -17.66
CA ASP A 143 -8.84 10.12 -19.03
C ASP A 143 -8.95 8.90 -19.96
N GLU A 144 -10.18 8.59 -20.38
CA GLU A 144 -10.47 7.44 -21.24
C GLU A 144 -9.85 7.55 -22.65
N LYS A 145 -9.57 8.78 -23.12
CA LYS A 145 -9.03 8.99 -24.46
C LYS A 145 -7.56 8.60 -24.56
N ILE A 146 -6.81 8.86 -23.51
CA ILE A 146 -5.37 8.59 -23.46
C ILE A 146 -5.02 7.43 -22.53
N GLY A 147 -5.99 6.91 -21.74
CA GLY A 147 -5.79 5.78 -20.83
C GLY A 147 -4.87 6.09 -19.65
N VAL A 148 -4.90 7.32 -19.13
CA VAL A 148 -4.02 7.81 -18.06
C VAL A 148 -4.82 8.35 -16.89
N TRP A 149 -4.38 8.02 -15.68
CA TRP A 149 -4.86 8.63 -14.45
C TRP A 149 -4.10 9.92 -14.15
N THR A 150 -4.82 10.97 -13.75
CA THR A 150 -4.26 12.14 -13.09
C THR A 150 -4.70 12.13 -11.64
N VAL A 151 -3.74 12.10 -10.73
CA VAL A 151 -3.93 12.10 -9.27
C VAL A 151 -3.46 13.45 -8.76
N SER A 152 -4.39 14.26 -8.23
CA SER A 152 -4.11 15.63 -7.78
C SER A 152 -3.94 15.69 -6.27
N ALA A 153 -2.89 16.35 -5.81
CA ALA A 153 -2.64 16.64 -4.43
C ALA A 153 -3.25 17.99 -3.98
N GLU A 154 -3.45 18.15 -2.67
CA GLU A 154 -3.92 19.41 -2.08
C GLU A 154 -2.96 20.58 -2.32
N SER A 155 -1.68 20.30 -2.53
CA SER A 155 -0.67 21.28 -2.92
C SER A 155 -0.87 21.87 -4.32
N GLY A 156 -1.70 21.25 -5.15
CA GLY A 156 -1.87 21.57 -6.56
C GLY A 156 -0.93 20.80 -7.49
N GLU A 157 -0.10 19.90 -6.96
CA GLU A 157 0.75 19.01 -7.74
C GLU A 157 -0.06 17.87 -8.32
N ASP A 158 0.18 17.53 -9.59
CA ASP A 158 -0.47 16.43 -10.30
C ASP A 158 0.55 15.33 -10.62
N PHE A 159 0.13 14.09 -10.41
CA PHE A 159 0.89 12.88 -10.72
C PHE A 159 0.13 12.06 -11.75
N THR A 160 0.81 11.63 -12.81
CA THR A 160 0.16 10.86 -13.85
C THR A 160 0.64 9.41 -13.88
N GLY A 161 -0.32 8.47 -14.00
CA GLY A 161 -0.02 7.04 -14.02
C GLY A 161 -0.94 6.26 -14.93
N ARG A 162 -0.42 5.14 -15.46
CA ARG A 162 -1.24 4.18 -16.23
C ARG A 162 -2.23 3.46 -15.33
N PHE A 163 -1.83 3.24 -14.07
CA PHE A 163 -2.64 2.63 -13.02
C PHE A 163 -2.73 3.56 -11.82
N CYS A 164 -3.90 3.56 -11.17
CA CYS A 164 -4.10 4.22 -9.89
C CYS A 164 -4.58 3.18 -8.88
N VAL A 165 -3.86 3.06 -7.76
CA VAL A 165 -4.17 2.10 -6.70
C VAL A 165 -4.56 2.86 -5.43
N MET A 166 -5.80 2.69 -5.00
CA MET A 166 -6.30 3.30 -3.77
C MET A 166 -6.00 2.37 -2.58
N ALA A 167 -4.92 2.65 -1.84
CA ALA A 167 -4.52 1.94 -0.62
C ALA A 167 -4.82 2.75 0.65
N THR A 168 -5.91 3.49 0.64
CA THR A 168 -6.28 4.50 1.64
C THR A 168 -6.71 3.93 2.99
N GLY A 169 -6.97 2.62 3.06
CA GLY A 169 -7.50 1.99 4.27
C GLY A 169 -8.94 2.42 4.59
N CYS A 170 -9.43 1.99 5.75
CA CYS A 170 -10.79 2.29 6.19
C CYS A 170 -10.87 2.89 7.61
N LEU A 171 -9.74 3.01 8.34
CA LEU A 171 -9.70 3.43 9.74
C LEU A 171 -8.91 4.73 9.97
N SER A 172 -8.33 5.33 8.94
CA SER A 172 -7.47 6.51 9.10
C SER A 172 -8.22 7.84 9.10
N MET A 173 -9.40 7.89 8.49
CA MET A 173 -10.23 9.08 8.41
C MET A 173 -11.65 8.76 8.89
N PRO A 174 -12.21 9.54 9.84
CA PRO A 174 -13.61 9.41 10.19
C PRO A 174 -14.50 9.85 9.02
N ASN A 175 -15.61 9.16 8.82
CA ASN A 175 -16.66 9.55 7.90
C ASN A 175 -17.48 10.70 8.48
#